data_e02d3182df97579cbe7b580f3e48688a
#
_entry.id   e02d3182df97579cbe7b580f3e48688a
#
_cell.length_a   1.000
_cell.length_b   1.000
_cell.length_c   1.000
_cell.angle_alpha   90.00
_cell.angle_beta   90.00
_cell.angle_gamma   90.00
#
_symmetry.space_group_name_H-M   'P 1'
#
loop_
_entity.id
_entity.type
_entity.pdbx_description
1 polymer ?
#
loop_
_entity_poly.entity_id
_entity_poly.type
_entity_poly.pdbx_seq_one_letter_code
_entity_poly.pdbx_strand_id
1 'polypeptide(L)'
;MRITGGWSIVRQRLRTALRRPAAPTSSATNGRVPVRSPEELLAQPERLARLQAIEALTRVTPAHFEVLYRSALANYASYVQQLPASEAHHHAGLGGLLDHGLEAAVFALKLRRGHLLPPGAPTELIDAQADLWSYACFTAVLLHDIGKPAVDQVVTLFDKRGGALGPWDPWSGPMQAQTYEVRFVHNRNYQMHQHAAPLLARLIVPPEGFRWLASEREVLGAWLAVISGMPEDVGPLGQIVEEADRLSTAADLTGGIARQTPATRVRPLYERLVTGLRYLIDRGALQLNRPD
;
A
#
# COMPACT_ATOMS: atom_id res chain seq x y z
N MET A 1 35.89 4.43 22.67
CA MET A 1 35.92 5.30 21.48
C MET A 1 34.46 5.73 21.23
N ARG A 2 34.18 7.01 21.55
CA ARG A 2 32.81 7.56 21.54
C ARG A 2 32.45 7.98 20.11
N ILE A 3 31.39 7.42 19.53
CA ILE A 3 30.81 7.87 18.26
C ILE A 3 29.60 8.75 18.62
N THR A 4 29.85 10.05 18.80
CA THR A 4 28.81 11.07 18.96
C THR A 4 28.94 12.03 17.77
N GLY A 5 28.08 11.96 16.77
CA GLY A 5 28.19 12.93 15.66
C GLY A 5 27.14 12.91 14.56
N GLY A 6 26.23 11.93 14.51
CA GLY A 6 25.32 11.78 13.35
C GLY A 6 23.89 12.33 13.50
N TRP A 7 23.42 12.56 14.72
CA TRP A 7 22.00 12.79 15.00
C TRP A 7 21.54 14.26 15.03
N SER A 8 22.49 15.20 15.02
CA SER A 8 22.20 16.64 15.09
C SER A 8 21.68 17.21 13.76
N ILE A 9 22.11 16.66 12.64
CA ILE A 9 21.82 17.21 11.29
C ILE A 9 20.38 16.90 10.86
N VAL A 10 19.83 15.77 11.27
CA VAL A 10 18.45 15.36 10.89
C VAL A 10 17.40 16.21 11.61
N ARG A 11 17.63 16.58 12.88
CA ARG A 11 16.69 17.44 13.63
C ARG A 11 16.65 18.88 13.12
N GLN A 12 17.73 19.38 12.54
CA GLN A 12 17.80 20.76 12.05
C GLN A 12 17.10 20.92 10.68
N ARG A 13 17.05 19.87 9.86
CA ARG A 13 16.34 19.88 8.57
C ARG A 13 14.82 19.82 8.71
N LEU A 14 14.29 19.23 9.79
CA LEU A 14 12.86 19.16 10.04
C LEU A 14 12.22 20.47 10.54
N ARG A 15 13.02 21.41 11.10
CA ARG A 15 12.50 22.71 11.55
C ARG A 15 12.41 23.77 10.44
N THR A 16 13.07 23.56 9.31
CA THR A 16 13.04 24.49 8.15
C THR A 16 11.93 24.18 7.14
N ALA A 17 11.23 23.05 7.26
CA ALA A 17 10.19 22.61 6.32
C ALA A 17 8.79 23.22 6.58
N LEU A 18 8.62 24.11 7.57
CA LEU A 18 7.38 24.85 7.81
C LEU A 18 7.23 26.12 6.95
N ARG A 19 7.99 26.27 5.89
CA ARG A 19 7.69 27.24 4.84
C ARG A 19 6.58 26.69 3.96
N ARG A 20 5.44 27.39 3.97
CA ARG A 20 4.28 27.22 3.09
C ARG A 20 4.77 26.89 1.67
N PRO A 21 4.40 25.75 1.08
CA PRO A 21 4.79 25.46 -0.29
C PRO A 21 4.15 26.50 -1.21
N ALA A 22 4.95 27.09 -2.08
CA ALA A 22 4.48 27.91 -3.17
C ALA A 22 3.52 27.05 -4.02
N ALA A 23 2.41 27.62 -4.47
CA ALA A 23 1.48 26.96 -5.37
C ALA A 23 2.25 26.38 -6.56
N PRO A 24 1.98 25.13 -6.99
CA PRO A 24 2.66 24.54 -8.11
C PRO A 24 2.35 25.38 -9.37
N THR A 25 3.39 25.96 -9.95
CA THR A 25 3.31 26.52 -11.31
C THR A 25 2.98 25.35 -12.23
N SER A 26 1.81 25.41 -12.84
CA SER A 26 1.33 24.46 -13.84
C SER A 26 2.23 24.55 -15.07
N SER A 27 3.29 23.78 -15.10
CA SER A 27 3.96 23.43 -16.36
C SER A 27 3.13 22.30 -16.97
N ALA A 28 2.59 22.52 -18.16
CA ALA A 28 1.84 21.55 -18.96
C ALA A 28 2.72 20.29 -19.19
N THR A 29 2.62 19.33 -18.30
CA THR A 29 3.15 17.99 -18.50
C THR A 29 2.12 17.24 -19.32
N ASN A 30 2.44 16.90 -20.57
CA ASN A 30 1.66 16.14 -21.56
C ASN A 30 1.10 14.81 -20.99
N GLY A 31 0.22 14.82 -20.01
CA GLY A 31 -0.35 13.63 -19.38
C GLY A 31 0.62 12.81 -18.50
N ARG A 32 1.88 13.26 -18.33
CA ARG A 32 2.91 12.58 -17.54
C ARG A 32 2.79 12.90 -16.06
N VAL A 33 3.00 11.89 -15.23
CA VAL A 33 2.93 11.98 -13.77
C VAL A 33 4.33 12.24 -13.22
N PRO A 34 4.54 13.25 -12.34
CA PRO A 34 5.84 13.47 -11.72
C PRO A 34 6.16 12.38 -10.69
N VAL A 35 7.42 11.93 -10.66
CA VAL A 35 7.96 11.15 -9.56
C VAL A 35 8.16 12.08 -8.36
N ARG A 36 7.62 11.70 -7.20
CA ARG A 36 7.64 12.49 -5.97
C ARG A 36 8.38 11.76 -4.86
N SER A 37 8.90 12.53 -3.90
CA SER A 37 9.47 11.93 -2.70
C SER A 37 8.39 11.27 -1.83
N PRO A 38 8.75 10.25 -1.03
CA PRO A 38 7.79 9.63 -0.09
C PRO A 38 7.18 10.65 0.86
N GLU A 39 7.97 11.65 1.31
CA GLU A 39 7.51 12.70 2.21
C GLU A 39 6.43 13.57 1.55
N GLU A 40 6.62 13.96 0.29
CA GLU A 40 5.62 14.71 -0.48
C GLU A 40 4.33 13.90 -0.69
N LEU A 41 4.47 12.60 -1.00
CA LEU A 41 3.33 11.72 -1.21
C LEU A 41 2.52 11.52 0.07
N LEU A 42 3.19 11.32 1.20
CA LEU A 42 2.57 11.04 2.49
C LEU A 42 2.10 12.29 3.23
N ALA A 43 2.57 13.48 2.84
CA ALA A 43 2.15 14.76 3.44
C ALA A 43 0.76 15.23 2.99
N GLN A 44 0.12 14.57 2.03
CA GLN A 44 -1.25 14.90 1.64
C GLN A 44 -2.22 14.69 2.83
N PRO A 45 -3.20 15.58 3.07
CA PRO A 45 -4.00 15.58 4.30
C PRO A 45 -4.65 14.22 4.63
N GLU A 46 -5.25 13.57 3.63
CA GLU A 46 -5.91 12.26 3.82
C GLU A 46 -4.91 11.16 4.14
N ARG A 47 -3.74 11.16 3.49
CA ARG A 47 -2.67 10.19 3.74
C ARG A 47 -2.03 10.41 5.10
N LEU A 48 -1.79 11.68 5.46
CA LEU A 48 -1.28 12.04 6.79
C LEU A 48 -2.24 11.58 7.90
N ALA A 49 -3.55 11.76 7.72
CA ALA A 49 -4.55 11.27 8.66
C ALA A 49 -4.52 9.74 8.80
N ARG A 50 -4.31 9.01 7.68
CA ARG A 50 -4.16 7.54 7.73
C ARG A 50 -2.86 7.13 8.44
N LEU A 51 -1.74 7.84 8.21
CA LEU A 51 -0.49 7.61 8.95
C LEU A 51 -0.69 7.77 10.46
N GLN A 52 -1.33 8.85 10.88
CA GLN A 52 -1.65 9.11 12.29
C GLN A 52 -2.57 8.02 12.87
N ALA A 53 -3.54 7.55 12.09
CA ALA A 53 -4.41 6.45 12.49
C ALA A 53 -3.62 5.14 12.64
N ILE A 54 -2.68 4.82 11.73
CA ILE A 54 -1.80 3.65 11.84
C ILE A 54 -0.97 3.75 13.13
N GLU A 55 -0.33 4.89 13.39
CA GLU A 55 0.46 5.12 14.59
C GLU A 55 -0.37 4.93 15.87
N ALA A 56 -1.57 5.51 15.93
CA ALA A 56 -2.48 5.38 17.08
C ALA A 56 -3.02 3.96 17.28
N LEU A 57 -3.01 3.12 16.25
CA LEU A 57 -3.44 1.73 16.32
C LEU A 57 -2.34 0.77 16.76
N THR A 58 -1.08 1.19 16.73
CA THR A 58 0.08 0.42 17.20
C THR A 58 0.34 0.67 18.69
N ARG A 59 1.03 -0.27 19.35
CA ARG A 59 1.42 -0.17 20.77
C ARG A 59 2.92 0.04 20.95
N VAL A 60 3.66 0.08 19.83
CA VAL A 60 5.12 0.22 19.84
C VAL A 60 5.57 1.61 20.26
N THR A 61 6.79 1.73 20.75
CA THR A 61 7.37 3.04 21.08
C THR A 61 7.53 3.91 19.82
N PRO A 62 7.55 5.25 19.94
CA PRO A 62 7.79 6.13 18.78
C PRO A 62 9.07 5.78 18.00
N ALA A 63 10.12 5.37 18.69
CA ALA A 63 11.37 4.95 18.03
C ALA A 63 11.20 3.69 17.20
N HIS A 64 10.47 2.68 17.71
CA HIS A 64 10.14 1.49 16.93
C HIS A 64 9.18 1.79 15.79
N PHE A 65 8.21 2.69 16.00
CA PHE A 65 7.31 3.12 14.93
C PHE A 65 8.08 3.71 13.75
N GLU A 66 9.04 4.62 14.01
CA GLU A 66 9.86 5.22 12.95
C GLU A 66 10.65 4.17 12.16
N VAL A 67 11.28 3.20 12.85
CA VAL A 67 12.13 2.20 12.21
C VAL A 67 11.31 1.14 11.46
N LEU A 68 10.18 0.70 12.00
CA LEU A 68 9.42 -0.43 11.47
C LEU A 68 8.28 0.01 10.54
N TYR A 69 7.41 0.90 11.03
CA TYR A 69 6.19 1.27 10.31
C TYR A 69 6.41 2.42 9.34
N ARG A 70 7.01 3.53 9.82
CA ARG A 70 7.24 4.70 8.96
C ARG A 70 8.20 4.40 7.82
N SER A 71 9.27 3.63 8.10
CA SER A 71 10.20 3.19 7.04
C SER A 71 9.50 2.33 5.99
N ALA A 72 8.64 1.37 6.41
CA ALA A 72 7.87 0.56 5.47
C ALA A 72 6.89 1.42 4.64
N LEU A 73 6.21 2.38 5.26
CA LEU A 73 5.30 3.30 4.57
C LEU A 73 6.04 4.22 3.59
N ALA A 74 7.22 4.70 3.94
CA ALA A 74 8.06 5.52 3.05
C ALA A 74 8.55 4.70 1.85
N ASN A 75 9.02 3.48 2.09
CA ASN A 75 9.44 2.55 1.04
C ASN A 75 8.26 2.21 0.11
N TYR A 76 7.09 1.92 0.68
CA TYR A 76 5.88 1.63 -0.07
C TYR A 76 5.49 2.83 -0.95
N ALA A 77 5.40 4.04 -0.39
CA ALA A 77 5.09 5.26 -1.13
C ALA A 77 6.11 5.54 -2.25
N SER A 78 7.41 5.35 -1.97
CA SER A 78 8.47 5.49 -2.97
C SER A 78 8.33 4.52 -4.12
N TYR A 79 7.93 3.28 -3.85
CA TYR A 79 7.79 2.23 -4.84
C TYR A 79 6.51 2.38 -5.67
N VAL A 80 5.34 2.53 -5.03
CA VAL A 80 4.06 2.61 -5.75
C VAL A 80 3.78 3.99 -6.34
N GLN A 81 4.45 5.03 -5.89
CA GLN A 81 4.28 6.39 -6.38
C GLN A 81 2.79 6.81 -6.45
N GLN A 82 2.37 7.37 -7.56
CA GLN A 82 0.98 7.73 -7.87
C GLN A 82 0.34 6.74 -8.85
N LEU A 83 0.76 5.48 -8.83
CA LEU A 83 0.16 4.44 -9.67
C LEU A 83 -1.29 4.15 -9.25
N PRO A 84 -2.20 3.88 -10.20
CA PRO A 84 -3.56 3.46 -9.91
C PRO A 84 -3.57 2.00 -9.40
N ALA A 85 -4.52 1.65 -8.53
CA ALA A 85 -4.70 0.27 -8.06
C ALA A 85 -5.44 -0.60 -9.08
N SER A 86 -6.28 0.01 -9.92
CA SER A 86 -7.03 -0.68 -10.97
C SER A 86 -7.19 0.22 -12.20
N GLU A 87 -7.56 -0.38 -13.33
CA GLU A 87 -7.80 0.35 -14.58
C GLU A 87 -9.10 1.16 -14.55
N ALA A 88 -10.18 0.57 -14.01
CA ALA A 88 -11.52 1.16 -14.08
C ALA A 88 -12.39 0.91 -12.83
N HIS A 89 -11.88 0.18 -11.83
CA HIS A 89 -12.65 -0.19 -10.64
C HIS A 89 -12.37 0.75 -9.45
N HIS A 90 -12.18 0.19 -8.24
CA HIS A 90 -11.80 0.95 -7.05
C HIS A 90 -10.38 1.52 -7.18
N HIS A 91 -10.16 2.67 -6.58
CA HIS A 91 -8.84 3.34 -6.56
C HIS A 91 -8.17 3.47 -7.95
N ALA A 92 -8.96 3.71 -9.00
CA ALA A 92 -8.47 3.85 -10.39
C ALA A 92 -7.80 5.20 -10.69
N GLY A 93 -7.86 6.16 -9.74
CA GLY A 93 -7.24 7.47 -9.87
C GLY A 93 -5.73 7.47 -9.60
N LEU A 94 -5.09 8.63 -9.88
CA LEU A 94 -3.69 8.86 -9.52
C LEU A 94 -3.47 8.68 -8.02
N GLY A 95 -2.49 7.86 -7.66
CA GLY A 95 -2.18 7.52 -6.28
C GLY A 95 -3.09 6.48 -5.65
N GLY A 96 -4.00 5.90 -6.43
CA GLY A 96 -4.99 4.93 -5.94
C GLY A 96 -4.36 3.73 -5.25
N LEU A 97 -3.23 3.21 -5.75
CA LEU A 97 -2.54 2.09 -5.12
C LEU A 97 -1.95 2.47 -3.75
N LEU A 98 -1.41 3.67 -3.62
CA LEU A 98 -0.93 4.19 -2.33
C LEU A 98 -2.09 4.40 -1.35
N ASP A 99 -3.17 5.03 -1.81
CA ASP A 99 -4.35 5.31 -0.97
C ASP A 99 -5.03 4.03 -0.49
N HIS A 100 -5.15 3.03 -1.38
CA HIS A 100 -5.67 1.70 -1.05
C HIS A 100 -4.82 1.00 0.02
N GLY A 101 -3.50 0.93 -0.18
CA GLY A 101 -2.60 0.30 0.79
C GLY A 101 -2.63 0.94 2.17
N LEU A 102 -2.65 2.29 2.25
CA LEU A 102 -2.76 3.01 3.52
C LEU A 102 -4.11 2.78 4.20
N GLU A 103 -5.20 2.79 3.45
CA GLU A 103 -6.55 2.57 3.98
C GLU A 103 -6.73 1.12 4.45
N ALA A 104 -6.31 0.15 3.64
CA ALA A 104 -6.31 -1.26 4.02
C ALA A 104 -5.46 -1.53 5.28
N ALA A 105 -4.31 -0.83 5.44
CA ALA A 105 -3.48 -0.94 6.64
C ALA A 105 -4.22 -0.45 7.90
N VAL A 106 -4.99 0.63 7.80
CA VAL A 106 -5.83 1.10 8.92
C VAL A 106 -6.91 0.05 9.25
N PHE A 107 -7.58 -0.53 8.25
CA PHE A 107 -8.59 -1.56 8.47
C PHE A 107 -7.98 -2.84 9.08
N ALA A 108 -6.85 -3.31 8.55
CA ALA A 108 -6.18 -4.50 9.08
C ALA A 108 -5.79 -4.34 10.55
N LEU A 109 -5.23 -3.19 10.94
CA LEU A 109 -4.87 -2.93 12.34
C LEU A 109 -6.10 -2.80 13.25
N LYS A 110 -7.22 -2.28 12.76
CA LYS A 110 -8.50 -2.27 13.50
C LYS A 110 -9.04 -3.69 13.69
N LEU A 111 -9.10 -4.48 12.62
CA LEU A 111 -9.57 -5.87 12.65
C LEU A 111 -8.68 -6.73 13.57
N ARG A 112 -7.36 -6.54 13.51
CA ARG A 112 -6.39 -7.26 14.34
C ARG A 112 -6.72 -7.19 15.84
N ARG A 113 -7.26 -6.09 16.32
CA ARG A 113 -7.65 -5.90 17.72
C ARG A 113 -8.79 -6.84 18.16
N GLY A 114 -9.60 -7.33 17.24
CA GLY A 114 -10.67 -8.29 17.50
C GLY A 114 -10.21 -9.75 17.49
N HIS A 115 -8.93 -10.03 17.21
CA HIS A 115 -8.42 -11.39 17.08
C HIS A 115 -7.36 -11.68 18.15
N LEU A 116 -7.50 -12.82 18.84
CA LEU A 116 -6.48 -13.35 19.75
C LEU A 116 -5.50 -14.20 18.93
N LEU A 117 -4.26 -13.74 18.81
CA LEU A 117 -3.21 -14.40 18.01
C LEU A 117 -1.96 -14.68 18.83
N PRO A 118 -1.37 -15.91 18.71
CA PRO A 118 -1.83 -17.02 17.86
C PRO A 118 -3.11 -17.68 18.41
N PRO A 119 -3.91 -18.33 17.54
CA PRO A 119 -5.17 -18.95 17.97
C PRO A 119 -4.96 -20.07 18.97
N GLY A 120 -5.75 -20.07 20.06
CA GLY A 120 -5.69 -21.12 21.09
C GLY A 120 -4.47 -21.06 22.01
N ALA A 121 -3.61 -20.06 21.87
CA ALA A 121 -2.45 -19.90 22.74
C ALA A 121 -2.84 -19.38 24.16
N PRO A 122 -1.98 -19.60 25.17
CA PRO A 122 -2.14 -18.98 26.48
C PRO A 122 -2.11 -17.45 26.38
N THR A 123 -2.81 -16.79 27.32
CA THR A 123 -2.95 -15.32 27.34
C THR A 123 -1.60 -14.59 27.37
N GLU A 124 -0.63 -15.15 28.10
CA GLU A 124 0.72 -14.61 28.23
C GLU A 124 1.45 -14.57 26.88
N LEU A 125 1.30 -15.61 26.05
CA LEU A 125 1.90 -15.68 24.73
C LEU A 125 1.19 -14.74 23.75
N ILE A 126 -0.15 -14.67 23.83
CA ILE A 126 -0.95 -13.75 23.03
C ILE A 126 -0.51 -12.30 23.30
N ASP A 127 -0.34 -11.90 24.57
CA ASP A 127 0.11 -10.55 24.93
C ASP A 127 1.57 -10.30 24.49
N ALA A 128 2.46 -11.25 24.73
CA ALA A 128 3.87 -11.15 24.35
C ALA A 128 4.07 -10.98 22.81
N GLN A 129 3.24 -11.61 22.00
CA GLN A 129 3.33 -11.55 20.55
C GLN A 129 2.37 -10.55 19.90
N ALA A 130 1.57 -9.80 20.67
CA ALA A 130 0.51 -8.94 20.15
C ALA A 130 1.01 -7.88 19.15
N ASP A 131 2.15 -7.26 19.42
CA ASP A 131 2.72 -6.23 18.56
C ASP A 131 3.38 -6.84 17.31
N LEU A 132 3.98 -8.02 17.41
CA LEU A 132 4.54 -8.76 16.30
C LEU A 132 3.45 -9.19 15.31
N TRP A 133 2.33 -9.75 15.79
CA TRP A 133 1.17 -10.07 14.95
C TRP A 133 0.54 -8.83 14.32
N SER A 134 0.54 -7.69 15.03
CA SER A 134 0.06 -6.42 14.47
C SER A 134 0.96 -5.94 13.32
N TYR A 135 2.28 -6.09 13.47
CA TYR A 135 3.25 -5.79 12.42
C TYR A 135 3.12 -6.75 11.23
N ALA A 136 2.87 -8.04 11.48
CA ALA A 136 2.61 -9.02 10.42
C ALA A 136 1.35 -8.66 9.62
N CYS A 137 0.23 -8.30 10.29
CA CYS A 137 -0.98 -7.84 9.61
C CYS A 137 -0.74 -6.58 8.76
N PHE A 138 -0.05 -5.60 9.35
CA PHE A 138 0.27 -4.33 8.68
C PHE A 138 1.11 -4.55 7.41
N THR A 139 2.20 -5.32 7.52
CA THR A 139 3.09 -5.54 6.37
C THR A 139 2.48 -6.46 5.34
N ALA A 140 1.72 -7.49 5.74
CA ALA A 140 1.04 -8.37 4.81
C ALA A 140 0.01 -7.61 3.95
N VAL A 141 -0.78 -6.71 4.58
CA VAL A 141 -1.76 -5.92 3.83
C VAL A 141 -1.12 -4.85 2.95
N LEU A 142 0.06 -4.30 3.29
CA LEU A 142 0.78 -3.43 2.36
C LEU A 142 1.31 -4.18 1.14
N LEU A 143 1.62 -5.46 1.31
CA LEU A 143 2.24 -6.27 0.26
C LEU A 143 1.23 -7.00 -0.63
N HIS A 144 -0.06 -7.10 -0.25
CA HIS A 144 -1.03 -7.93 -0.98
C HIS A 144 -1.15 -7.54 -2.47
N ASP A 145 -1.04 -6.25 -2.77
CA ASP A 145 -1.15 -5.67 -4.12
C ASP A 145 0.18 -5.15 -4.69
N ILE A 146 1.30 -5.33 -3.97
CA ILE A 146 2.60 -4.76 -4.37
C ILE A 146 3.13 -5.29 -5.70
N GLY A 147 2.65 -6.43 -6.15
CA GLY A 147 2.99 -7.02 -7.43
C GLY A 147 2.34 -6.34 -8.63
N LYS A 148 1.25 -5.59 -8.46
CA LYS A 148 0.53 -4.94 -9.58
C LYS A 148 1.43 -4.09 -10.48
N PRO A 149 2.32 -3.22 -9.96
CA PRO A 149 3.26 -2.49 -10.79
C PRO A 149 4.19 -3.37 -11.65
N ALA A 150 4.51 -4.59 -11.16
CA ALA A 150 5.44 -5.46 -11.84
C ALA A 150 4.82 -6.34 -12.94
N VAL A 151 3.53 -6.68 -12.80
CA VAL A 151 2.89 -7.64 -13.70
C VAL A 151 1.63 -7.13 -14.40
N ASP A 152 0.95 -6.12 -13.84
CA ASP A 152 -0.30 -5.59 -14.37
C ASP A 152 -0.14 -4.26 -15.11
N GLN A 153 1.02 -3.60 -14.96
CA GLN A 153 1.28 -2.27 -15.48
C GLN A 153 2.58 -2.21 -16.27
N VAL A 154 2.63 -1.33 -17.25
CA VAL A 154 3.84 -0.93 -17.97
C VAL A 154 4.05 0.55 -17.72
N VAL A 155 5.16 0.88 -17.07
CA VAL A 155 5.53 2.26 -16.74
C VAL A 155 6.69 2.69 -17.60
N THR A 156 6.54 3.78 -18.35
CA THR A 156 7.61 4.39 -19.15
C THR A 156 8.16 5.60 -18.43
N LEU A 157 9.47 5.64 -18.24
CA LEU A 157 10.20 6.70 -17.51
C LEU A 157 10.69 7.80 -18.47
N PHE A 158 10.75 9.04 -17.96
CA PHE A 158 11.23 10.21 -18.70
C PHE A 158 12.17 11.06 -17.86
N ASP A 159 13.17 11.65 -18.51
CA ASP A 159 14.14 12.56 -17.92
C ASP A 159 13.59 13.99 -17.74
N LYS A 160 14.42 14.90 -17.21
CA LYS A 160 14.07 16.33 -17.00
C LYS A 160 13.82 17.10 -18.31
N ARG A 161 14.30 16.60 -19.45
CA ARG A 161 14.11 17.23 -20.77
C ARG A 161 12.91 16.62 -21.51
N GLY A 162 12.24 15.64 -20.91
CA GLY A 162 11.13 14.91 -21.50
C GLY A 162 11.56 13.80 -22.46
N GLY A 163 12.85 13.44 -22.50
CA GLY A 163 13.36 12.30 -23.21
C GLY A 163 12.95 10.99 -22.56
N ALA A 164 12.56 9.97 -23.34
CA ALA A 164 12.22 8.66 -22.83
C ALA A 164 13.49 7.93 -22.36
N LEU A 165 13.46 7.45 -21.11
CA LEU A 165 14.51 6.60 -20.52
C LEU A 165 14.26 5.10 -20.76
N GLY A 166 13.05 4.74 -21.17
CA GLY A 166 12.61 3.37 -21.35
C GLY A 166 11.63 2.89 -20.27
N PRO A 167 11.30 1.58 -20.27
CA PRO A 167 10.42 1.01 -19.27
C PRO A 167 11.09 0.96 -17.91
N TRP A 168 10.30 1.21 -16.85
CA TRP A 168 10.73 0.96 -15.48
C TRP A 168 10.86 -0.54 -15.23
N ASP A 169 11.92 -0.92 -14.53
CA ASP A 169 12.09 -2.25 -13.96
C ASP A 169 11.66 -2.27 -12.49
N PRO A 170 10.45 -2.75 -12.16
CA PRO A 170 9.96 -2.79 -10.79
C PRO A 170 10.79 -3.69 -9.86
N TRP A 171 11.47 -4.70 -10.41
CA TRP A 171 12.28 -5.61 -9.61
C TRP A 171 13.56 -4.97 -9.07
N SER A 172 14.04 -3.92 -9.73
CA SER A 172 15.21 -3.15 -9.32
C SER A 172 14.93 -2.07 -8.28
N GLY A 173 13.66 -1.83 -7.91
CA GLY A 173 13.29 -0.87 -6.88
C GLY A 173 12.54 0.36 -7.40
N PRO A 174 12.51 1.46 -6.62
CA PRO A 174 11.75 2.67 -6.94
C PRO A 174 12.17 3.34 -8.25
N MET A 175 11.24 4.07 -8.87
CA MET A 175 11.47 4.79 -10.13
C MET A 175 12.57 5.85 -10.01
N GLN A 176 13.56 5.82 -10.91
CA GLN A 176 14.65 6.80 -11.01
C GLN A 176 14.42 7.69 -12.25
N ALA A 177 13.47 8.62 -12.16
CA ALA A 177 13.06 9.46 -13.29
C ALA A 177 12.49 10.80 -12.80
N GLN A 178 12.23 11.74 -13.71
CA GLN A 178 11.54 12.99 -13.40
C GLN A 178 10.02 12.81 -13.48
N THR A 179 9.57 12.14 -14.53
CA THR A 179 8.15 11.85 -14.78
C THR A 179 7.99 10.46 -15.37
N TYR A 180 6.78 9.97 -15.36
CA TYR A 180 6.43 8.68 -15.95
C TYR A 180 5.02 8.68 -16.55
N GLU A 181 4.78 7.72 -17.42
CA GLU A 181 3.46 7.33 -17.93
C GLU A 181 3.17 5.89 -17.54
N VAL A 182 1.91 5.57 -17.23
CA VAL A 182 1.48 4.22 -16.89
C VAL A 182 0.39 3.75 -17.84
N ARG A 183 0.48 2.48 -18.23
CA ARG A 183 -0.55 1.76 -19.00
C ARG A 183 -0.75 0.39 -18.37
N PHE A 184 -1.97 -0.12 -18.47
CA PHE A 184 -2.26 -1.48 -18.02
C PHE A 184 -1.95 -2.51 -19.11
N VAL A 185 -1.48 -3.67 -18.70
CA VAL A 185 -1.25 -4.83 -19.57
C VAL A 185 -2.59 -5.40 -20.00
N HIS A 186 -2.75 -5.67 -21.31
CA HIS A 186 -3.93 -6.37 -21.83
C HIS A 186 -3.87 -7.87 -21.49
N ASN A 187 -5.01 -8.49 -21.27
CA ASN A 187 -5.13 -9.94 -20.97
C ASN A 187 -4.30 -10.38 -19.74
N ARG A 188 -4.36 -9.62 -18.66
CA ARG A 188 -3.67 -9.90 -17.40
C ARG A 188 -4.12 -11.24 -16.80
N ASN A 189 -3.15 -11.99 -16.24
CA ASN A 189 -3.48 -13.03 -15.29
C ASN A 189 -3.71 -12.37 -13.92
N TYR A 190 -4.98 -12.30 -13.50
CA TYR A 190 -5.39 -11.54 -12.33
C TYR A 190 -4.74 -11.96 -11.00
N GLN A 191 -4.28 -13.21 -10.89
CA GLN A 191 -3.63 -13.72 -9.67
C GLN A 191 -2.11 -13.56 -9.67
N MET A 192 -1.49 -13.18 -10.79
CA MET A 192 -0.03 -13.15 -10.92
C MET A 192 0.63 -12.14 -9.96
N HIS A 193 -0.01 -11.00 -9.68
CA HIS A 193 0.54 -9.99 -8.78
C HIS A 193 0.68 -10.50 -7.34
N GLN A 194 -0.18 -11.41 -6.88
CA GLN A 194 -0.08 -12.02 -5.54
C GLN A 194 1.20 -12.87 -5.44
N HIS A 195 1.53 -13.63 -6.47
CA HIS A 195 2.75 -14.44 -6.49
C HIS A 195 4.04 -13.62 -6.63
N ALA A 196 3.94 -12.38 -7.10
CA ALA A 196 5.08 -11.47 -7.20
C ALA A 196 5.43 -10.80 -5.86
N ALA A 197 4.48 -10.70 -4.93
CA ALA A 197 4.64 -9.97 -3.68
C ALA A 197 5.82 -10.45 -2.80
N PRO A 198 6.09 -11.75 -2.62
CA PRO A 198 7.23 -12.21 -1.82
C PRO A 198 8.59 -11.73 -2.38
N LEU A 199 8.73 -11.64 -3.71
CA LEU A 199 9.95 -11.19 -4.35
C LEU A 199 10.20 -9.69 -4.13
N LEU A 200 9.15 -8.90 -3.99
CA LEU A 200 9.17 -7.45 -3.80
C LEU A 200 9.18 -7.04 -2.31
N ALA A 201 8.88 -7.97 -1.40
CA ALA A 201 8.73 -7.69 0.03
C ALA A 201 9.96 -6.97 0.61
N ARG A 202 11.18 -7.32 0.16
CA ARG A 202 12.43 -6.70 0.64
C ARG A 202 12.60 -5.24 0.21
N LEU A 203 11.88 -4.77 -0.79
CA LEU A 203 11.88 -3.38 -1.19
C LEU A 203 11.02 -2.51 -0.25
N ILE A 204 10.08 -3.13 0.47
CA ILE A 204 9.09 -2.45 1.29
C ILE A 204 9.39 -2.62 2.79
N VAL A 205 9.54 -3.86 3.25
CA VAL A 205 9.77 -4.17 4.66
C VAL A 205 11.23 -3.88 5.01
N PRO A 206 11.53 -3.04 6.02
CA PRO A 206 12.90 -2.76 6.42
C PRO A 206 13.57 -4.00 7.02
N PRO A 207 14.92 -4.09 7.00
CA PRO A 207 15.66 -5.23 7.54
C PRO A 207 15.33 -5.57 9.00
N GLU A 208 15.07 -4.56 9.82
CA GLU A 208 14.63 -4.68 11.22
C GLU A 208 13.27 -5.39 11.31
N GLY A 209 12.36 -5.04 10.42
CA GLY A 209 11.04 -5.66 10.32
C GLY A 209 11.10 -7.12 9.92
N PHE A 210 11.97 -7.48 8.97
CA PHE A 210 12.20 -8.89 8.62
C PHE A 210 12.79 -9.68 9.78
N ARG A 211 13.77 -9.11 10.50
CA ARG A 211 14.33 -9.76 11.69
C ARG A 211 13.28 -9.99 12.75
N TRP A 212 12.39 -9.02 12.95
CA TRP A 212 11.31 -9.15 13.92
C TRP A 212 10.28 -10.21 13.49
N LEU A 213 9.84 -10.21 12.25
CA LEU A 213 8.95 -11.28 11.72
C LEU A 213 9.60 -12.67 11.86
N ALA A 214 10.90 -12.76 11.60
CA ALA A 214 11.64 -14.03 11.68
C ALA A 214 11.99 -14.48 13.10
N SER A 215 11.74 -13.66 14.14
CA SER A 215 11.97 -14.06 15.53
C SER A 215 11.01 -15.14 16.00
N GLU A 216 9.81 -15.23 15.36
CA GLU A 216 8.80 -16.24 15.65
C GLU A 216 8.42 -16.98 14.37
N ARG A 217 8.71 -18.30 14.33
CA ARG A 217 8.51 -19.12 13.13
C ARG A 217 7.05 -19.20 12.70
N GLU A 218 6.13 -19.25 13.66
CA GLU A 218 4.69 -19.29 13.37
C GLU A 218 4.22 -18.01 12.67
N VAL A 219 4.64 -16.84 13.19
CA VAL A 219 4.31 -15.55 12.60
C VAL A 219 4.91 -15.42 11.19
N LEU A 220 6.20 -15.78 11.03
CA LEU A 220 6.86 -15.74 9.73
C LEU A 220 6.17 -16.67 8.73
N GLY A 221 5.83 -17.89 9.15
CA GLY A 221 5.16 -18.88 8.29
C GLY A 221 3.80 -18.39 7.81
N ALA A 222 2.96 -17.91 8.73
CA ALA A 222 1.67 -17.32 8.41
C ALA A 222 1.79 -16.11 7.49
N TRP A 223 2.74 -15.21 7.77
CA TRP A 223 3.00 -14.03 6.97
C TRP A 223 3.44 -14.37 5.54
N LEU A 224 4.40 -15.30 5.38
CA LEU A 224 4.86 -15.76 4.07
C LEU A 224 3.73 -16.38 3.26
N ALA A 225 2.90 -17.21 3.86
CA ALA A 225 1.79 -17.84 3.16
C ALA A 225 0.76 -16.79 2.67
N VAL A 226 0.43 -15.79 3.49
CA VAL A 226 -0.49 -14.71 3.09
C VAL A 226 0.07 -13.92 1.91
N ILE A 227 1.33 -13.46 1.99
CA ILE A 227 1.91 -12.65 0.91
C ILE A 227 2.20 -13.45 -0.38
N SER A 228 2.22 -14.79 -0.29
CA SER A 228 2.33 -15.68 -1.45
C SER A 228 1.01 -15.96 -2.16
N GLY A 229 -0.09 -15.37 -1.69
CA GLY A 229 -1.42 -15.55 -2.28
C GLY A 229 -2.14 -16.83 -1.82
N MET A 230 -1.83 -17.32 -0.62
CA MET A 230 -2.50 -18.46 0.04
C MET A 230 -3.20 -18.03 1.35
N PRO A 231 -3.99 -16.93 1.36
CA PRO A 231 -4.55 -16.40 2.60
C PRO A 231 -5.57 -17.34 3.25
N GLU A 232 -6.24 -18.20 2.49
CA GLU A 232 -7.27 -19.13 2.97
C GLU A 232 -6.69 -20.20 3.90
N ASP A 233 -5.43 -20.59 3.71
CA ASP A 233 -4.74 -21.62 4.48
C ASP A 233 -4.11 -21.11 5.80
N VAL A 234 -4.14 -19.79 6.03
CA VAL A 234 -3.39 -19.17 7.15
C VAL A 234 -4.26 -18.58 8.26
N GLY A 235 -5.48 -19.05 8.38
CA GLY A 235 -6.36 -18.69 9.50
C GLY A 235 -6.59 -17.19 9.65
N PRO A 236 -6.55 -16.65 10.91
CA PRO A 236 -6.97 -15.26 11.14
C PRO A 236 -6.14 -14.19 10.45
N LEU A 237 -4.85 -14.41 10.19
CA LEU A 237 -4.03 -13.42 9.47
C LEU A 237 -4.51 -13.23 8.02
N GLY A 238 -4.79 -14.32 7.32
CA GLY A 238 -5.35 -14.27 5.96
C GLY A 238 -6.72 -13.61 5.93
N GLN A 239 -7.60 -13.99 6.87
CA GLN A 239 -8.93 -13.39 7.02
C GLN A 239 -8.87 -11.87 7.27
N ILE A 240 -7.94 -11.41 8.12
CA ILE A 240 -7.75 -9.98 8.39
C ILE A 240 -7.33 -9.24 7.12
N VAL A 241 -6.39 -9.79 6.35
CA VAL A 241 -5.89 -9.16 5.12
C VAL A 241 -6.97 -9.09 4.06
N GLU A 242 -7.69 -10.19 3.82
CA GLU A 242 -8.78 -10.25 2.85
C GLU A 242 -9.93 -9.30 3.21
N GLU A 243 -10.33 -9.29 4.47
CA GLU A 243 -11.39 -8.40 4.95
C GLU A 243 -10.98 -6.92 4.89
N ALA A 244 -9.71 -6.60 5.21
CA ALA A 244 -9.18 -5.24 5.11
C ALA A 244 -9.17 -4.74 3.66
N ASP A 245 -8.76 -5.57 2.70
CA ASP A 245 -8.84 -5.28 1.26
C ASP A 245 -10.30 -5.02 0.84
N ARG A 246 -11.21 -5.91 1.24
CA ARG A 246 -12.64 -5.80 0.94
C ARG A 246 -13.24 -4.49 1.50
N LEU A 247 -12.89 -4.12 2.72
CA LEU A 247 -13.37 -2.88 3.37
C LEU A 247 -12.82 -1.64 2.66
N SER A 248 -11.55 -1.60 2.27
CA SER A 248 -10.99 -0.49 1.51
C SER A 248 -11.63 -0.35 0.13
N THR A 249 -11.84 -1.46 -0.57
CA THR A 249 -12.56 -1.49 -1.83
C THR A 249 -14.00 -0.95 -1.68
N ALA A 250 -14.73 -1.38 -0.66
CA ALA A 250 -16.08 -0.91 -0.37
C ALA A 250 -16.12 0.57 0.01
N ALA A 251 -15.14 1.05 0.79
CA ALA A 251 -15.04 2.45 1.18
C ALA A 251 -14.85 3.37 -0.04
N ASP A 252 -14.02 3.00 -1.01
CA ASP A 252 -13.85 3.77 -2.24
C ASP A 252 -15.12 3.77 -3.11
N LEU A 253 -15.79 2.63 -3.23
CA LEU A 253 -17.05 2.52 -3.98
C LEU A 253 -18.18 3.34 -3.34
N THR A 254 -18.25 3.43 -2.02
CA THR A 254 -19.27 4.17 -1.27
C THR A 254 -18.85 5.61 -0.99
N GLY A 255 -17.60 5.86 -0.68
CA GLY A 255 -17.04 7.18 -0.31
C GLY A 255 -16.88 8.14 -1.48
N GLY A 256 -17.02 7.68 -2.73
CA GLY A 256 -17.10 8.55 -3.90
C GLY A 256 -18.26 9.56 -3.85
N ILE A 257 -19.19 9.43 -2.90
CA ILE A 257 -20.24 10.40 -2.63
C ILE A 257 -19.76 11.52 -1.67
N ALA A 258 -18.83 11.24 -0.76
CA ALA A 258 -18.39 12.17 0.29
C ALA A 258 -17.11 12.97 -0.06
N ARG A 259 -16.36 12.56 -1.10
CA ARG A 259 -15.07 13.19 -1.50
C ARG A 259 -15.18 14.14 -2.69
N GLN A 260 -16.35 14.66 -2.99
CA GLN A 260 -16.52 15.59 -4.10
C GLN A 260 -15.97 16.97 -3.75
N THR A 261 -14.79 17.30 -4.24
CA THR A 261 -14.48 18.68 -4.62
C THR A 261 -15.38 19.07 -5.80
N PRO A 262 -15.80 20.35 -5.91
CA PRO A 262 -16.85 20.80 -6.86
C PRO A 262 -16.56 20.58 -8.35
N ALA A 263 -15.45 19.97 -8.72
CA ALA A 263 -15.02 19.77 -10.11
C ALA A 263 -15.09 18.32 -10.62
N THR A 264 -15.44 17.32 -9.80
CA THR A 264 -15.50 15.93 -10.22
C THR A 264 -16.94 15.51 -10.50
N ARG A 265 -17.24 15.19 -11.76
CA ARG A 265 -18.54 14.65 -12.19
C ARG A 265 -18.89 13.42 -11.34
N VAL A 266 -20.07 13.48 -10.70
CA VAL A 266 -20.70 12.32 -10.06
C VAL A 266 -20.83 11.22 -11.10
N ARG A 267 -20.15 10.08 -10.88
CA ARG A 267 -20.38 8.90 -11.72
C ARG A 267 -21.85 8.47 -11.57
N PRO A 268 -22.61 8.34 -12.65
CA PRO A 268 -23.99 7.86 -12.58
C PRO A 268 -24.10 6.53 -11.84
N LEU A 269 -25.19 6.31 -11.11
CA LEU A 269 -25.44 5.08 -10.35
C LEU A 269 -25.21 3.81 -11.21
N TYR A 270 -25.61 3.87 -12.46
CA TYR A 270 -25.43 2.75 -13.39
C TYR A 270 -23.94 2.43 -13.64
N GLU A 271 -23.05 3.43 -13.78
CA GLU A 271 -21.62 3.20 -13.96
C GLU A 271 -21.00 2.56 -12.70
N ARG A 272 -21.48 2.94 -11.52
CA ARG A 272 -21.06 2.36 -10.24
C ARG A 272 -21.52 0.91 -10.12
N LEU A 273 -22.76 0.61 -10.53
CA LEU A 273 -23.30 -0.75 -10.56
C LEU A 273 -22.55 -1.63 -11.55
N VAL A 274 -22.30 -1.13 -12.77
CA VAL A 274 -21.54 -1.87 -13.80
C VAL A 274 -20.10 -2.13 -13.32
N THR A 275 -19.48 -1.16 -12.69
CA THR A 275 -18.12 -1.29 -12.12
C THR A 275 -18.11 -2.35 -11.01
N GLY A 276 -19.07 -2.31 -10.07
CA GLY A 276 -19.19 -3.31 -9.02
C GLY A 276 -19.50 -4.72 -9.57
N LEU A 277 -20.34 -4.82 -10.60
CA LEU A 277 -20.67 -6.11 -11.24
C LEU A 277 -19.44 -6.71 -11.93
N ARG A 278 -18.69 -5.91 -12.68
CA ARG A 278 -17.44 -6.33 -13.31
C ARG A 278 -16.43 -6.83 -12.27
N TYR A 279 -16.25 -6.09 -11.19
CA TYR A 279 -15.39 -6.50 -10.09
C TYR A 279 -15.76 -7.87 -9.51
N LEU A 280 -17.07 -8.13 -9.29
CA LEU A 280 -17.55 -9.42 -8.80
C LEU A 280 -17.37 -10.56 -9.81
N ILE A 281 -17.50 -10.27 -11.11
CA ILE A 281 -17.26 -11.23 -12.19
C ILE A 281 -15.76 -11.55 -12.29
N ASP A 282 -14.91 -10.53 -12.27
CA ASP A 282 -13.45 -10.67 -12.39
C ASP A 282 -12.86 -11.47 -11.20
N ARG A 283 -13.45 -11.34 -10.02
CA ARG A 283 -13.11 -12.15 -8.83
C ARG A 283 -13.76 -13.55 -8.81
N GLY A 284 -14.57 -13.88 -9.80
CA GLY A 284 -15.30 -15.16 -9.82
C GLY A 284 -16.43 -15.26 -8.80
N ALA A 285 -16.73 -14.18 -8.05
CA ALA A 285 -17.84 -14.12 -7.10
C ALA A 285 -19.21 -14.10 -7.80
N LEU A 286 -19.26 -13.70 -9.08
CA LEU A 286 -20.39 -13.81 -9.97
C LEU A 286 -19.95 -14.50 -11.26
N GLN A 287 -20.59 -15.61 -11.60
CA GLN A 287 -20.39 -16.32 -12.87
C GLN A 287 -21.59 -16.07 -13.77
N LEU A 288 -21.36 -15.46 -14.94
CA LEU A 288 -22.38 -15.30 -15.97
C LEU A 288 -22.39 -16.55 -16.84
N ASN A 289 -23.60 -17.05 -17.16
CA ASN A 289 -23.81 -18.16 -18.10
C ASN A 289 -23.17 -19.49 -17.69
N ARG A 290 -23.35 -19.95 -16.46
CA ARG A 290 -23.13 -21.37 -16.16
C ARG A 290 -24.24 -22.18 -16.88
N PRO A 291 -23.91 -23.15 -17.74
CA PRO A 291 -24.88 -24.14 -18.12
C PRO A 291 -25.25 -24.94 -16.86
N ASP A 292 -26.54 -25.15 -16.62
CA ASP A 292 -27.09 -26.00 -15.56
C ASP A 292 -26.59 -27.43 -15.69
#